data_8c13efbda42ae867f61c76c7e6714061
#
_entry.id   8c13efbda42ae867f61c76c7e6714061
#
_cell.length_a   1.000
_cell.length_b   1.000
_cell.length_c   1.000
_cell.angle_alpha   90.00
_cell.angle_beta   90.00
_cell.angle_gamma   90.00
#
_symmetry.space_group_name_H-M   'P 1'
#
loop_
_entity.id
_entity.type
_entity.pdbx_description
1 polymer ?
#
loop_
_entity_poly.entity_id
_entity_poly.type
_entity_poly.pdbx_seq_one_letter_code
_entity_poly.pdbx_strand_id
1 'polypeptide(L)'
;MAMPCESKTQATQSNWKMNRVVNLNRSWQIRGLLSAGLIAFSLSMSCAPTAFGAAEELLPPFGFRWNDSMARVEAVLHGAKAKIVSREKKENREIWTVEGLVHPGLKRTIFTFKERSLLEVELQYEYPDRTIEWYNQRMGEIRKYFDEKYGIGKLVSRSRDTDTDVIQTLVGYQWMVGATMLELFYFSAQHDTLVYRTISVDYKAL
;
A
#
# COMPACT_ATOMS: atom_id res chain seq x y z
N MET A 1 38.87 45.52 10.60
CA MET A 1 38.43 45.06 9.29
C MET A 1 38.38 43.53 9.34
N ALA A 2 37.29 42.97 9.76
CA ALA A 2 37.12 41.51 9.91
C ALA A 2 35.82 41.12 9.24
N MET A 3 35.89 40.26 8.23
CA MET A 3 34.73 39.71 7.50
C MET A 3 34.15 38.48 8.26
N PRO A 4 32.84 38.34 8.35
CA PRO A 4 32.23 37.15 8.90
C PRO A 4 32.16 36.04 7.83
N CYS A 5 32.53 34.87 8.24
CA CYS A 5 32.46 33.61 7.48
C CYS A 5 31.02 33.07 7.55
N GLU A 6 30.27 33.16 6.46
CA GLU A 6 28.96 32.49 6.32
C GLU A 6 29.15 31.03 5.99
N SER A 7 28.90 30.15 6.95
CA SER A 7 28.79 28.72 6.72
C SER A 7 27.40 28.39 6.18
N LYS A 8 27.30 28.17 4.88
CA LYS A 8 26.11 27.59 4.25
C LYS A 8 26.06 26.08 4.57
N THR A 9 25.29 25.72 5.56
CA THR A 9 24.89 24.31 5.79
C THR A 9 23.86 23.93 4.74
N GLN A 10 24.29 23.31 3.66
CA GLN A 10 23.39 22.64 2.72
C GLN A 10 22.91 21.35 3.39
N ALA A 11 21.63 21.36 3.81
CA ALA A 11 20.94 20.15 4.19
C ALA A 11 20.75 19.28 2.96
N THR A 12 21.60 18.26 2.85
CA THR A 12 21.46 17.20 1.84
C THR A 12 20.21 16.39 2.20
N GLN A 13 19.12 16.64 1.50
CA GLN A 13 17.94 15.75 1.54
C GLN A 13 18.36 14.42 0.94
N SER A 14 18.64 13.46 1.81
CA SER A 14 18.86 12.07 1.42
C SER A 14 17.52 11.51 0.90
N ASN A 15 17.43 11.39 -0.41
CA ASN A 15 16.34 10.72 -1.13
C ASN A 15 16.41 9.21 -0.84
N TRP A 16 15.78 8.75 0.22
CA TRP A 16 15.65 7.35 0.54
C TRP A 16 14.68 6.68 -0.45
N LYS A 17 15.23 6.23 -1.58
CA LYS A 17 14.49 5.39 -2.51
C LYS A 17 14.39 4.00 -1.92
N MET A 18 13.19 3.64 -1.48
CA MET A 18 12.87 2.27 -1.14
C MET A 18 12.91 1.42 -2.41
N ASN A 19 14.06 0.78 -2.68
CA ASN A 19 14.15 -0.22 -3.74
C ASN A 19 13.39 -1.46 -3.27
N ARG A 20 12.19 -1.63 -3.79
CA ARG A 20 11.39 -2.83 -3.61
C ARG A 20 12.03 -3.98 -4.41
N VAL A 21 12.87 -4.77 -3.77
CA VAL A 21 13.37 -6.03 -4.30
C VAL A 21 12.68 -7.16 -3.54
N VAL A 22 11.52 -7.59 -4.02
CA VAL A 22 11.09 -8.98 -3.82
C VAL A 22 10.35 -9.42 -5.07
N ASN A 23 11.10 -10.04 -5.96
CA ASN A 23 10.56 -10.77 -7.11
C ASN A 23 10.49 -12.25 -6.69
N LEU A 24 9.36 -12.71 -6.24
CA LEU A 24 9.10 -14.14 -6.01
C LEU A 24 8.11 -14.65 -7.04
N ASN A 25 8.63 -14.89 -8.24
CA ASN A 25 7.96 -15.67 -9.26
C ASN A 25 8.19 -17.15 -8.95
N ARG A 26 7.25 -17.83 -8.34
CA ARG A 26 7.22 -19.29 -8.23
C ARG A 26 5.99 -19.83 -8.97
N SER A 27 6.22 -20.17 -10.22
CA SER A 27 5.31 -20.98 -11.03
C SER A 27 5.19 -22.39 -10.45
N TRP A 28 4.00 -22.75 -10.03
CA TRP A 28 3.65 -24.16 -9.76
C TRP A 28 2.91 -24.72 -10.97
N GLN A 29 3.62 -25.52 -11.72
CA GLN A 29 3.03 -26.40 -12.71
C GLN A 29 2.55 -27.68 -12.00
N ILE A 30 1.24 -27.89 -11.95
CA ILE A 30 0.69 -29.20 -11.60
C ILE A 30 0.25 -29.87 -12.90
N ARG A 31 0.99 -30.90 -13.28
CA ARG A 31 0.63 -31.84 -14.35
C ARG A 31 -0.30 -32.91 -13.80
N GLY A 32 -1.37 -33.08 -14.47
CA GLY A 32 -2.08 -34.23 -14.97
C GLY A 32 -2.36 -35.42 -14.14
N LEU A 33 -3.50 -36.01 -14.26
CA LEU A 33 -3.67 -37.35 -14.82
C LEU A 33 -5.17 -37.62 -15.03
N LEU A 34 -5.46 -38.05 -16.27
CA LEU A 34 -6.75 -38.55 -16.72
C LEU A 34 -7.03 -39.92 -16.07
N SER A 35 -8.26 -40.17 -15.64
CA SER A 35 -8.84 -41.51 -15.73
C SER A 35 -10.37 -41.39 -15.84
N ALA A 36 -10.85 -42.03 -16.87
CA ALA A 36 -12.24 -42.19 -17.25
C ALA A 36 -12.99 -43.13 -16.29
N GLY A 37 -14.23 -42.81 -16.00
CA GLY A 37 -15.16 -43.67 -15.29
C GLY A 37 -16.59 -43.22 -15.52
N LEU A 38 -17.26 -43.82 -16.49
CA LEU A 38 -18.70 -43.69 -16.78
C LEU A 38 -19.51 -44.40 -15.69
N ILE A 39 -20.33 -43.63 -14.93
CA ILE A 39 -21.53 -44.22 -14.30
C ILE A 39 -22.63 -43.13 -14.39
N ALA A 40 -23.63 -43.45 -15.19
CA ALA A 40 -24.86 -42.64 -15.27
C ALA A 40 -25.71 -42.92 -14.02
N PHE A 41 -25.98 -41.88 -13.24
CA PHE A 41 -27.04 -41.90 -12.22
C PHE A 41 -27.78 -40.55 -12.28
N SER A 42 -28.91 -40.53 -12.93
CA SER A 42 -29.81 -39.42 -13.03
C SER A 42 -30.55 -39.23 -11.70
N LEU A 43 -30.05 -38.35 -10.83
CA LEU A 43 -30.83 -37.75 -9.77
C LEU A 43 -31.00 -36.23 -10.11
N SER A 44 -32.24 -35.86 -10.44
CA SER A 44 -32.68 -34.48 -10.60
C SER A 44 -32.62 -33.76 -9.24
N MET A 45 -31.42 -33.27 -8.92
CA MET A 45 -31.25 -32.39 -7.75
C MET A 45 -31.46 -30.98 -8.21
N SER A 46 -32.63 -30.42 -7.86
CA SER A 46 -32.91 -28.99 -8.00
C SER A 46 -31.86 -28.20 -7.24
N CYS A 47 -30.80 -27.81 -7.94
CA CYS A 47 -29.78 -26.89 -7.44
C CYS A 47 -30.41 -25.51 -7.43
N ALA A 48 -30.98 -25.09 -6.28
CA ALA A 48 -31.30 -23.69 -6.08
C ALA A 48 -29.99 -22.91 -6.29
N PRO A 49 -29.98 -21.86 -7.14
CA PRO A 49 -28.81 -21.00 -7.26
C PRO A 49 -28.60 -20.37 -5.89
N THR A 50 -27.61 -20.81 -5.14
CA THR A 50 -27.06 -20.02 -4.04
C THR A 50 -26.62 -18.71 -4.68
N ALA A 51 -27.37 -17.64 -4.41
CA ALA A 51 -26.92 -16.30 -4.72
C ALA A 51 -25.55 -16.11 -4.02
N PHE A 52 -24.48 -16.31 -4.77
CA PHE A 52 -23.16 -15.80 -4.37
C PHE A 52 -23.38 -14.30 -4.18
N GLY A 53 -23.45 -13.86 -2.92
CA GLY A 53 -23.41 -12.45 -2.61
C GLY A 53 -22.23 -11.87 -3.38
N ALA A 54 -22.48 -10.85 -4.20
CA ALA A 54 -21.43 -10.16 -4.92
C ALA A 54 -20.32 -9.85 -3.89
N ALA A 55 -19.11 -10.40 -4.10
CA ALA A 55 -18.00 -10.14 -3.23
C ALA A 55 -17.86 -8.61 -3.16
N GLU A 56 -17.89 -8.05 -1.95
CA GLU A 56 -17.78 -6.60 -1.74
C GLU A 56 -16.47 -6.16 -2.40
N GLU A 57 -16.59 -5.36 -3.47
CA GLU A 57 -15.43 -4.85 -4.19
C GLU A 57 -14.76 -3.78 -3.34
N LEU A 58 -13.50 -3.99 -3.00
CA LEU A 58 -12.71 -2.99 -2.29
C LEU A 58 -12.28 -1.88 -3.26
N LEU A 59 -12.93 -0.73 -3.14
CA LEU A 59 -12.62 0.45 -3.96
C LEU A 59 -11.44 1.25 -3.36
N PRO A 60 -10.72 2.02 -4.19
CA PRO A 60 -9.75 2.98 -3.71
C PRO A 60 -10.41 4.04 -2.80
N PRO A 61 -9.67 4.62 -1.84
CA PRO A 61 -10.19 5.67 -0.97
C PRO A 61 -10.52 6.97 -1.74
N PHE A 62 -11.21 7.90 -1.07
CA PHE A 62 -11.56 9.26 -1.57
C PHE A 62 -12.48 9.27 -2.80
N GLY A 63 -13.24 8.20 -3.05
CA GLY A 63 -14.21 8.12 -4.15
C GLY A 63 -13.59 7.88 -5.53
N PHE A 64 -12.33 7.49 -5.59
CA PHE A 64 -11.71 6.98 -6.80
C PHE A 64 -12.25 5.59 -7.16
N ARG A 65 -12.03 5.20 -8.42
CA ARG A 65 -12.35 3.85 -8.91
C ARG A 65 -11.12 3.24 -9.57
N TRP A 66 -11.03 1.94 -9.55
CA TRP A 66 -10.02 1.25 -10.33
C TRP A 66 -10.16 1.59 -11.81
N ASN A 67 -9.04 1.73 -12.49
CA ASN A 67 -8.96 2.18 -13.89
C ASN A 67 -9.39 3.63 -14.14
N ASP A 68 -9.61 4.46 -13.13
CA ASP A 68 -9.78 5.91 -13.34
C ASP A 68 -8.60 6.45 -14.16
N SER A 69 -8.90 7.26 -15.16
CA SER A 69 -7.85 7.89 -15.96
C SER A 69 -7.09 8.95 -15.15
N MET A 70 -5.84 9.20 -15.52
CA MET A 70 -5.02 10.25 -14.90
C MET A 70 -5.74 11.61 -14.88
N ALA A 71 -6.42 11.96 -15.99
CA ALA A 71 -7.18 13.20 -16.07
C ALA A 71 -8.34 13.25 -15.07
N ARG A 72 -9.04 12.11 -14.84
CA ARG A 72 -10.09 12.01 -13.83
C ARG A 72 -9.53 12.18 -12.42
N VAL A 73 -8.42 11.49 -12.10
CA VAL A 73 -7.73 11.62 -10.81
C VAL A 73 -7.28 13.06 -10.58
N GLU A 74 -6.65 13.70 -11.57
CA GLU A 74 -6.20 15.10 -11.47
C GLU A 74 -7.38 16.07 -11.23
N ALA A 75 -8.51 15.88 -11.91
CA ALA A 75 -9.70 16.71 -11.70
C ALA A 75 -10.27 16.57 -10.28
N VAL A 76 -10.29 15.35 -9.71
CA VAL A 76 -10.73 15.11 -8.32
C VAL A 76 -9.77 15.76 -7.33
N LEU A 77 -8.46 15.62 -7.53
CA LEU A 77 -7.43 16.24 -6.68
C LEU A 77 -7.55 17.77 -6.69
N HIS A 78 -7.76 18.36 -7.87
CA HIS A 78 -7.98 19.78 -7.99
C HIS A 78 -9.23 20.25 -7.24
N GLY A 79 -10.34 19.52 -7.37
CA GLY A 79 -11.58 19.79 -6.61
C GLY A 79 -11.38 19.71 -5.10
N ALA A 80 -10.57 18.78 -4.63
CA ALA A 80 -10.19 18.62 -3.23
C ALA A 80 -9.13 19.61 -2.75
N LYS A 81 -8.62 20.50 -3.62
CA LYS A 81 -7.49 21.42 -3.36
C LYS A 81 -6.20 20.69 -2.94
N ALA A 82 -6.06 19.44 -3.31
CA ALA A 82 -4.85 18.66 -3.08
C ALA A 82 -3.78 19.03 -4.12
N LYS A 83 -2.51 18.90 -3.73
CA LYS A 83 -1.37 19.29 -4.55
C LYS A 83 -0.57 18.06 -4.99
N ILE A 84 -0.34 17.88 -6.28
CA ILE A 84 0.62 16.92 -6.81
C ILE A 84 2.02 17.53 -6.61
N VAL A 85 2.82 16.92 -5.72
CA VAL A 85 4.17 17.42 -5.37
C VAL A 85 5.26 16.77 -6.19
N SER A 86 5.04 15.56 -6.71
CA SER A 86 5.94 14.94 -7.68
C SER A 86 5.20 14.06 -8.68
N ARG A 87 5.79 13.90 -9.87
CA ARG A 87 5.39 12.95 -10.91
C ARG A 87 6.64 12.24 -11.38
N GLU A 88 6.67 10.92 -11.24
CA GLU A 88 7.79 10.09 -11.65
C GLU A 88 7.32 9.07 -12.67
N LYS A 89 8.07 8.91 -13.76
CA LYS A 89 7.88 7.80 -14.70
C LYS A 89 8.91 6.72 -14.41
N LYS A 90 8.44 5.49 -14.29
CA LYS A 90 9.30 4.34 -14.06
C LYS A 90 8.79 3.17 -14.88
N GLU A 91 9.53 2.82 -15.92
CA GLU A 91 9.11 1.80 -16.88
C GLU A 91 7.74 2.15 -17.51
N ASN A 92 6.74 1.27 -17.36
CA ASN A 92 5.37 1.46 -17.85
C ASN A 92 4.42 2.04 -16.79
N ARG A 93 4.95 2.57 -15.68
CA ARG A 93 4.16 3.16 -14.60
C ARG A 93 4.45 4.65 -14.47
N GLU A 94 3.42 5.38 -14.07
CA GLU A 94 3.54 6.77 -13.64
C GLU A 94 3.09 6.86 -12.18
N ILE A 95 3.91 7.50 -11.34
CA ILE A 95 3.72 7.58 -9.88
C ILE A 95 3.58 9.04 -9.52
N TRP A 96 2.45 9.39 -8.91
CA TRP A 96 2.20 10.73 -8.41
C TRP A 96 2.22 10.75 -6.88
N THR A 97 3.00 11.65 -6.31
CA THR A 97 2.93 11.95 -4.88
C THR A 97 2.05 13.17 -4.67
N VAL A 98 1.06 13.03 -3.80
CA VAL A 98 0.03 14.04 -3.55
C VAL A 98 0.00 14.39 -2.07
N GLU A 99 -0.12 15.68 -1.76
CA GLU A 99 -0.32 16.21 -0.41
C GLU A 99 -1.62 17.01 -0.36
N GLY A 100 -2.20 17.16 0.84
CA GLY A 100 -3.38 18.00 1.08
C GLY A 100 -4.73 17.29 0.95
N LEU A 101 -4.77 15.98 0.73
CA LEU A 101 -6.01 15.23 0.94
C LEU A 101 -6.32 15.16 2.45
N VAL A 102 -7.58 15.48 2.80
CA VAL A 102 -7.98 15.65 4.20
C VAL A 102 -8.31 14.31 4.83
N HIS A 103 -7.38 13.81 5.65
CA HIS A 103 -7.61 12.68 6.54
C HIS A 103 -6.65 12.80 7.75
N PRO A 104 -7.11 12.51 9.00
CA PRO A 104 -6.27 12.70 10.19
C PRO A 104 -4.95 11.92 10.12
N GLY A 105 -3.83 12.62 10.22
CA GLY A 105 -2.49 12.05 10.16
C GLY A 105 -1.98 11.67 8.77
N LEU A 106 -2.79 11.82 7.73
CA LEU A 106 -2.36 11.56 6.36
C LEU A 106 -1.34 12.63 5.94
N LYS A 107 -0.12 12.20 5.67
CA LYS A 107 0.98 13.05 5.23
C LYS A 107 0.99 13.19 3.72
N ARG A 108 0.86 12.06 3.02
CA ARG A 108 0.84 12.00 1.56
C ARG A 108 0.07 10.79 1.05
N THR A 109 -0.38 10.90 -0.19
CA THR A 109 -1.00 9.81 -0.94
C THR A 109 -0.18 9.56 -2.19
N ILE A 110 0.11 8.31 -2.50
CA ILE A 110 0.83 7.93 -3.71
C ILE A 110 -0.14 7.22 -4.63
N PHE A 111 -0.30 7.76 -5.84
CA PHE A 111 -1.11 7.16 -6.90
C PHE A 111 -0.18 6.52 -7.91
N THR A 112 -0.37 5.24 -8.21
CA THR A 112 0.37 4.53 -9.24
C THR A 112 -0.56 4.21 -10.41
N PHE A 113 -0.17 4.65 -11.58
CA PHE A 113 -0.87 4.39 -12.83
C PHE A 113 -0.08 3.40 -13.68
N LYS A 114 -0.79 2.49 -14.32
CA LYS A 114 -0.27 1.63 -15.39
C LYS A 114 -1.09 1.89 -16.65
N GLU A 115 -0.42 2.13 -17.78
CA GLU A 115 -1.10 2.43 -19.05
C GLU A 115 -2.14 3.59 -18.90
N ARG A 116 -1.79 4.61 -18.11
CA ARG A 116 -2.62 5.79 -17.79
C ARG A 116 -3.88 5.52 -16.97
N SER A 117 -4.03 4.31 -16.41
CA SER A 117 -5.16 3.87 -15.59
C SER A 117 -4.72 3.66 -14.14
N LEU A 118 -5.56 4.07 -13.19
CA LEU A 118 -5.27 3.95 -11.76
C LEU A 118 -5.20 2.48 -11.34
N LEU A 119 -4.06 2.07 -10.81
CA LEU A 119 -3.77 0.71 -10.38
C LEU A 119 -3.62 0.59 -8.87
N GLU A 120 -3.03 1.60 -8.21
CA GLU A 120 -2.63 1.50 -6.81
C GLU A 120 -2.77 2.87 -6.13
N VAL A 121 -3.25 2.88 -4.88
CA VAL A 121 -3.33 4.06 -4.02
C VAL A 121 -2.74 3.70 -2.66
N GLU A 122 -1.61 4.32 -2.32
CA GLU A 122 -0.96 4.17 -1.01
C GLU A 122 -1.19 5.43 -0.17
N LEU A 123 -1.70 5.24 1.05
CA LEU A 123 -1.91 6.28 2.06
C LEU A 123 -0.77 6.22 3.07
N GLN A 124 0.01 7.28 3.23
CA GLN A 124 1.11 7.36 4.19
C GLN A 124 0.77 8.28 5.35
N TYR A 125 0.76 7.73 6.55
CA TYR A 125 0.41 8.41 7.80
C TYR A 125 1.66 8.65 8.64
N GLU A 126 1.85 9.88 9.07
CA GLU A 126 2.95 10.29 9.96
C GLU A 126 2.40 11.04 11.16
N TYR A 127 2.92 10.70 12.34
CA TYR A 127 2.56 11.31 13.61
C TYR A 127 3.86 11.60 14.38
N PRO A 128 4.56 12.69 14.04
CA PRO A 128 5.94 12.94 14.49
C PRO A 128 6.08 12.98 16.02
N ASP A 129 5.04 13.45 16.74
CA ASP A 129 5.06 13.60 18.19
C ASP A 129 4.64 12.32 18.93
N ARG A 130 4.42 11.20 18.24
CA ARG A 130 3.97 9.97 18.85
C ARG A 130 5.12 8.98 19.10
N THR A 131 5.00 8.22 20.21
CA THR A 131 5.99 7.20 20.58
C THR A 131 5.88 5.94 19.73
N ILE A 132 6.86 5.05 19.83
CA ILE A 132 6.85 3.76 19.14
C ILE A 132 5.69 2.87 19.64
N GLU A 133 5.38 2.92 20.94
CA GLU A 133 4.28 2.17 21.54
C GLU A 133 2.95 2.61 20.94
N TRP A 134 2.76 3.92 20.75
CA TRP A 134 1.58 4.46 20.10
C TRP A 134 1.43 3.95 18.66
N TYR A 135 2.53 3.92 17.88
CA TYR A 135 2.50 3.39 16.51
C TYR A 135 2.17 1.90 16.51
N ASN A 136 2.73 1.12 17.43
CA ASN A 136 2.43 -0.31 17.56
C ASN A 136 0.97 -0.56 17.90
N GLN A 137 0.42 0.22 18.83
CA GLN A 137 -1.00 0.17 19.19
C GLN A 137 -1.87 0.54 17.97
N ARG A 138 -1.55 1.65 17.30
CA ARG A 138 -2.31 2.12 16.14
C ARG A 138 -2.29 1.12 14.98
N MET A 139 -1.12 0.53 14.71
CA MET A 139 -0.99 -0.56 13.74
C MET A 139 -1.88 -1.76 14.10
N GLY A 140 -1.91 -2.14 15.39
CA GLY A 140 -2.77 -3.21 15.91
C GLY A 140 -4.27 -2.91 15.75
N GLU A 141 -4.69 -1.67 16.00
CA GLU A 141 -6.08 -1.22 15.82
C GLU A 141 -6.53 -1.29 14.36
N ILE A 142 -5.70 -0.79 13.43
CA ILE A 142 -5.99 -0.82 11.99
C ILE A 142 -6.03 -2.26 11.50
N ARG A 143 -5.05 -3.09 11.92
CA ARG A 143 -5.04 -4.51 11.59
C ARG A 143 -6.30 -5.21 12.07
N LYS A 144 -6.68 -5.01 13.33
CA LYS A 144 -7.90 -5.61 13.90
C LYS A 144 -9.15 -5.22 13.10
N TYR A 145 -9.28 -3.95 12.72
CA TYR A 145 -10.38 -3.48 11.88
C TYR A 145 -10.43 -4.20 10.53
N PHE A 146 -9.26 -4.39 9.88
CA PHE A 146 -9.20 -5.10 8.61
C PHE A 146 -9.42 -6.62 8.77
N ASP A 147 -8.91 -7.22 9.86
CA ASP A 147 -9.16 -8.64 10.18
C ASP A 147 -10.65 -8.91 10.41
N GLU A 148 -11.36 -8.03 11.10
CA GLU A 148 -12.81 -8.13 11.34
C GLU A 148 -13.62 -7.95 10.05
N LYS A 149 -13.17 -7.09 9.15
CA LYS A 149 -13.91 -6.77 7.93
C LYS A 149 -13.60 -7.70 6.76
N TYR A 150 -12.36 -8.12 6.60
CA TYR A 150 -11.87 -8.83 5.42
C TYR A 150 -11.30 -10.22 5.73
N GLY A 151 -11.39 -10.66 6.99
CA GLY A 151 -10.77 -11.91 7.45
C GLY A 151 -9.32 -11.71 7.89
N ILE A 152 -8.70 -12.77 8.40
CA ILE A 152 -7.35 -12.69 9.00
C ILE A 152 -6.30 -12.37 7.94
N GLY A 153 -5.61 -11.26 8.13
CA GLY A 153 -4.52 -10.81 7.26
C GLY A 153 -3.29 -11.68 7.36
N LYS A 154 -2.68 -11.96 6.22
CA LYS A 154 -1.41 -12.68 6.12
C LYS A 154 -0.25 -11.77 6.47
N LEU A 155 0.62 -12.19 7.39
CA LEU A 155 1.90 -11.53 7.64
C LEU A 155 2.81 -11.71 6.40
N VAL A 156 3.19 -10.62 5.76
CA VAL A 156 4.02 -10.62 4.53
C VAL A 156 5.42 -10.08 4.75
N SER A 157 5.62 -9.31 5.82
CA SER A 157 6.95 -8.81 6.19
C SER A 157 7.07 -8.68 7.72
N ARG A 158 8.21 -9.10 8.24
CA ARG A 158 8.66 -8.80 9.61
C ARG A 158 10.18 -8.83 9.60
N SER A 159 10.78 -7.68 9.54
CA SER A 159 12.24 -7.55 9.63
C SER A 159 12.63 -6.46 10.62
N ARG A 160 13.81 -6.63 11.20
CA ARG A 160 14.51 -5.60 11.95
C ARG A 160 15.98 -5.72 11.59
N ASP A 161 16.45 -4.75 10.83
CA ASP A 161 17.80 -4.73 10.32
C ASP A 161 18.59 -3.57 10.94
N THR A 162 19.88 -3.77 11.14
CA THR A 162 20.80 -2.73 11.59
C THR A 162 21.90 -2.64 10.55
N ASP A 163 21.92 -1.54 9.81
CA ASP A 163 22.96 -1.24 8.82
C ASP A 163 23.60 0.10 9.16
N THR A 164 24.90 0.10 9.41
CA THR A 164 25.72 1.29 9.63
C THR A 164 25.03 2.34 10.51
N ASP A 165 24.73 2.00 11.77
CA ASP A 165 24.11 2.88 12.78
C ASP A 165 22.62 3.23 12.52
N VAL A 166 21.98 2.67 11.48
CA VAL A 166 20.55 2.83 11.24
C VAL A 166 19.80 1.56 11.63
N ILE A 167 18.88 1.67 12.57
CA ILE A 167 17.98 0.58 12.93
C ILE A 167 16.70 0.75 12.11
N GLN A 168 16.40 -0.24 11.27
CA GLN A 168 15.18 -0.28 10.47
C GLN A 168 14.25 -1.38 10.95
N THR A 169 12.97 -1.09 11.01
CA THR A 169 11.93 -2.08 11.31
C THR A 169 10.84 -1.99 10.25
N LEU A 170 10.44 -3.14 9.72
CA LEU A 170 9.34 -3.27 8.78
C LEU A 170 8.41 -4.39 9.24
N VAL A 171 7.12 -4.09 9.37
CA VAL A 171 6.06 -5.07 9.63
C VAL A 171 4.96 -4.85 8.61
N GLY A 172 4.52 -5.92 7.94
CA GLY A 172 3.51 -5.83 6.89
C GLY A 172 2.49 -6.97 6.94
N TYR A 173 1.22 -6.63 6.71
CA TYR A 173 0.10 -7.55 6.57
C TYR A 173 -0.61 -7.31 5.25
N GLN A 174 -1.22 -8.37 4.72
CA GLN A 174 -1.90 -8.36 3.42
C GLN A 174 -3.24 -9.07 3.50
N TRP A 175 -4.25 -8.52 2.85
CA TRP A 175 -5.58 -9.10 2.64
C TRP A 175 -5.89 -9.14 1.16
N MET A 176 -6.58 -10.20 0.74
CA MET A 176 -7.12 -10.34 -0.61
C MET A 176 -8.62 -10.13 -0.56
N VAL A 177 -9.13 -9.08 -1.18
CA VAL A 177 -10.55 -8.72 -1.16
C VAL A 177 -11.06 -8.63 -2.61
N GLY A 178 -11.65 -9.73 -3.09
CA GLY A 178 -12.02 -9.84 -4.50
C GLY A 178 -10.80 -9.71 -5.41
N ALA A 179 -10.85 -8.78 -6.36
CA ALA A 179 -9.76 -8.45 -7.27
C ALA A 179 -8.82 -7.34 -6.73
N THR A 180 -8.87 -7.06 -5.43
CA THR A 180 -8.05 -6.02 -4.80
C THR A 180 -7.17 -6.61 -3.71
N MET A 181 -5.91 -6.21 -3.69
CA MET A 181 -4.97 -6.45 -2.61
C MET A 181 -4.93 -5.23 -1.68
N LEU A 182 -5.16 -5.46 -0.39
CA LEU A 182 -5.02 -4.46 0.67
C LEU A 182 -3.78 -4.81 1.49
N GLU A 183 -2.91 -3.84 1.69
CA GLU A 183 -1.71 -4.03 2.51
C GLU A 183 -1.63 -2.96 3.59
N LEU A 184 -1.12 -3.35 4.75
CA LEU A 184 -0.86 -2.47 5.89
C LEU A 184 0.58 -2.65 6.32
N PHE A 185 1.38 -1.57 6.26
CA PHE A 185 2.77 -1.59 6.67
C PHE A 185 3.03 -0.59 7.79
N TYR A 186 3.89 -0.98 8.71
CA TYR A 186 4.60 -0.08 9.62
C TYR A 186 6.08 -0.10 9.24
N PHE A 187 6.64 1.07 9.05
CA PHE A 187 8.07 1.26 8.84
C PHE A 187 8.60 2.25 9.86
N SER A 188 9.77 1.96 10.42
CA SER A 188 10.57 2.91 11.19
C SER A 188 12.03 2.82 10.81
N ALA A 189 12.71 3.97 10.81
CA ALA A 189 14.15 4.09 10.70
C ALA A 189 14.65 5.00 11.82
N GLN A 190 15.68 4.58 12.54
CA GLN A 190 16.29 5.34 13.61
C GLN A 190 17.80 5.42 13.40
N HIS A 191 18.31 6.64 13.39
CA HIS A 191 19.74 6.95 13.36
C HIS A 191 20.01 7.98 14.46
N ASP A 192 20.71 7.60 15.50
CA ASP A 192 20.92 8.40 16.72
C ASP A 192 19.60 8.95 17.29
N THR A 193 19.45 10.28 17.31
CA THR A 193 18.24 10.98 17.77
C THR A 193 17.21 11.20 16.67
N LEU A 194 17.56 10.94 15.40
CA LEU A 194 16.66 11.08 14.27
C LEU A 194 15.80 9.83 14.13
N VAL A 195 14.51 9.99 14.22
CA VAL A 195 13.55 8.89 14.12
C VAL A 195 12.50 9.24 13.06
N TYR A 196 12.37 8.35 12.07
CA TYR A 196 11.29 8.38 11.10
C TYR A 196 10.36 7.21 11.31
N ARG A 197 9.05 7.44 11.32
CA ARG A 197 8.03 6.40 11.46
C ARG A 197 6.85 6.70 10.55
N THR A 198 6.36 5.68 9.90
CA THR A 198 5.16 5.78 9.05
C THR A 198 4.31 4.53 9.15
N ILE A 199 2.99 4.70 9.05
CA ILE A 199 2.05 3.62 8.75
C ILE A 199 1.56 3.87 7.33
N SER A 200 1.62 2.86 6.47
CA SER A 200 1.01 2.95 5.14
C SER A 200 -0.09 1.92 4.96
N VAL A 201 -1.13 2.33 4.23
CA VAL A 201 -2.22 1.48 3.78
C VAL A 201 -2.24 1.54 2.26
N ASP A 202 -2.00 0.40 1.62
CA ASP A 202 -1.90 0.29 0.17
C ASP A 202 -3.08 -0.51 -0.39
N TYR A 203 -3.77 0.08 -1.34
CA TYR A 203 -4.88 -0.49 -2.10
C TYR A 203 -4.40 -0.73 -3.53
N LYS A 204 -4.52 -1.95 -4.04
CA LYS A 204 -4.02 -2.30 -5.35
C LYS A 204 -4.95 -3.22 -6.10
N ALA A 205 -5.37 -2.82 -7.31
CA ALA A 205 -6.05 -3.71 -8.25
C ALA A 205 -5.09 -4.79 -8.78
N LEU A 206 -5.58 -6.00 -9.01
CA LEU A 206 -4.83 -7.16 -9.46
C LEU A 206 -5.02 -7.41 -10.96
#